data_5bb3dc307ba562d1784b3b26f9149ea3
#
_entry.id   5bb3dc307ba562d1784b3b26f9149ea3
#
_cell.length_a   1.000
_cell.length_b   1.000
_cell.length_c   1.000
_cell.angle_alpha   90.00
_cell.angle_beta   90.00
_cell.angle_gamma   90.00
#
_symmetry.space_group_name_H-M   'P 1'
#
loop_
_entity.id
_entity.type
_entity.pdbx_description
1 polymer ?
#
loop_
_entity_poly.entity_id
_entity_poly.type
_entity_poly.pdbx_seq_one_letter_code
_entity_poly.pdbx_strand_id
1 'polypeptide(L)'
;VLVAASGRLGSASVIVRRATPADIPEIVRLKALLMETGWPWPVAVSKDEDWRRRCAEAAEVLLARDTYACFVVDVDPLAGEGGSLVGCVSVAVEQHLPGPRGRGLSAYLSDMSTDVPHRGRGIGTALLDHAMAWAREQGAGRIELHSTESGRRVYERAGFEADGPFRHLGRQLV
;
A
#
# COMPACT_ATOMS: atom_id res chain seq x y z
N VAL A 1 17.75 5.44 8.88
CA VAL A 1 17.37 5.76 10.29
C VAL A 1 16.09 4.98 10.57
N LEU A 2 16.20 3.99 11.49
CA LEU A 2 15.11 3.13 11.89
C LEU A 2 14.16 3.94 12.81
N VAL A 3 12.96 4.27 12.34
CA VAL A 3 11.90 4.81 13.20
C VAL A 3 10.95 3.67 13.50
N ALA A 4 11.11 3.05 14.67
CA ALA A 4 10.17 2.07 15.19
C ALA A 4 9.01 2.80 15.89
N ALA A 5 7.87 2.91 15.23
CA ALA A 5 6.62 3.31 15.88
C ALA A 5 5.89 2.06 16.37
N SER A 6 5.87 1.82 17.70
CA SER A 6 5.21 0.68 18.31
C SER A 6 3.73 0.96 18.55
N GLY A 7 2.85 0.38 17.74
CA GLY A 7 1.43 0.25 18.04
C GLY A 7 1.17 -1.01 18.86
N ARG A 8 0.54 -0.87 20.04
CA ARG A 8 0.21 -2.02 20.92
C ARG A 8 -0.95 -2.83 20.37
N LEU A 9 -0.68 -4.05 19.97
CA LEU A 9 -1.66 -5.15 19.92
C LEU A 9 -0.99 -6.44 20.39
N GLY A 10 -1.71 -7.24 21.17
CA GLY A 10 -1.27 -8.41 21.90
C GLY A 10 -0.08 -9.19 21.33
N SER A 11 1.02 -9.17 22.03
CA SER A 11 2.14 -10.12 22.11
C SER A 11 3.12 -10.27 20.93
N ALA A 12 2.93 -9.70 19.75
CA ALA A 12 4.00 -9.58 18.75
C ALA A 12 3.86 -8.23 18.03
N SER A 13 4.92 -7.40 18.09
CA SER A 13 4.95 -6.15 17.32
C SER A 13 5.08 -6.48 15.83
N VAL A 14 4.14 -5.99 15.01
CA VAL A 14 4.26 -6.09 13.55
C VAL A 14 5.42 -5.19 13.12
N ILE A 15 6.45 -5.79 12.52
CA ILE A 15 7.60 -5.05 11.98
C ILE A 15 7.30 -4.72 10.52
N VAL A 16 7.25 -3.43 10.23
CA VAL A 16 7.06 -2.91 8.88
C VAL A 16 8.39 -2.31 8.40
N ARG A 17 8.79 -2.65 7.19
CA ARG A 17 9.96 -2.05 6.54
C ARG A 17 9.64 -1.53 5.14
N ARG A 18 10.50 -0.67 4.61
CA ARG A 18 10.43 -0.26 3.21
C ARG A 18 10.84 -1.44 2.32
N ALA A 19 10.12 -1.64 1.22
CA ALA A 19 10.46 -2.66 0.24
C ALA A 19 11.72 -2.29 -0.56
N THR A 20 12.41 -3.31 -1.00
CA THR A 20 13.56 -3.25 -1.90
C THR A 20 13.26 -3.98 -3.21
N PRO A 21 14.07 -3.85 -4.27
CA PRO A 21 13.88 -4.63 -5.49
C PRO A 21 13.84 -6.15 -5.29
N ALA A 22 14.49 -6.69 -4.25
CA ALA A 22 14.44 -8.11 -3.93
C ALA A 22 13.04 -8.60 -3.52
N ASP A 23 12.16 -7.70 -3.09
CA ASP A 23 10.79 -8.01 -2.66
C ASP A 23 9.78 -8.05 -3.82
N ILE A 24 10.16 -7.64 -5.02
CA ILE A 24 9.27 -7.51 -6.18
C ILE A 24 8.45 -8.79 -6.46
N PRO A 25 9.03 -9.99 -6.46
CA PRO A 25 8.26 -11.22 -6.71
C PRO A 25 7.09 -11.40 -5.73
N GLU A 26 7.31 -11.11 -4.45
CA GLU A 26 6.30 -11.22 -3.41
C GLU A 26 5.27 -10.07 -3.45
N ILE A 27 5.70 -8.85 -3.80
CA ILE A 27 4.78 -7.71 -4.05
C ILE A 27 3.84 -8.05 -5.21
N VAL A 28 4.34 -8.61 -6.30
CA VAL A 28 3.53 -9.06 -7.44
C VAL A 28 2.56 -10.16 -7.03
N ARG A 29 3.00 -11.11 -6.19
CA ARG A 29 2.12 -12.14 -5.62
C ARG A 29 0.98 -11.54 -4.79
N LEU A 30 1.29 -10.61 -3.89
CA LEU A 30 0.29 -9.94 -3.04
C LEU A 30 -0.65 -9.04 -3.86
N LYS A 31 -0.15 -8.42 -4.94
CA LYS A 31 -0.98 -7.67 -5.89
C LYS A 31 -1.97 -8.60 -6.62
N ALA A 32 -1.51 -9.77 -7.06
CA ALA A 32 -2.39 -10.78 -7.67
C ALA A 32 -3.48 -11.21 -6.68
N LEU A 33 -3.12 -11.51 -5.43
CA LEU A 33 -4.06 -11.85 -4.37
C LEU A 33 -5.12 -10.76 -4.17
N LEU A 34 -4.73 -9.48 -4.18
CA LEU A 34 -5.66 -8.36 -4.07
C LEU A 34 -6.65 -8.33 -5.23
N MET A 35 -6.19 -8.52 -6.46
CA MET A 35 -7.04 -8.51 -7.65
C MET A 35 -7.99 -9.70 -7.69
N GLU A 36 -7.57 -10.86 -7.18
CA GLU A 36 -8.38 -12.08 -7.17
C GLU A 36 -9.39 -12.13 -6.02
N THR A 37 -9.12 -11.48 -4.90
CA THR A 37 -9.95 -11.60 -3.69
C THR A 37 -10.58 -10.30 -3.20
N GLY A 38 -10.01 -9.16 -3.54
CA GLY A 38 -10.42 -7.84 -3.05
C GLY A 38 -11.12 -6.97 -4.10
N TRP A 39 -10.96 -7.27 -5.36
CA TRP A 39 -11.52 -6.47 -6.45
C TRP A 39 -13.02 -6.78 -6.65
N PRO A 40 -13.86 -5.77 -6.97
CA PRO A 40 -15.29 -6.01 -7.24
C PRO A 40 -15.55 -6.95 -8.42
N TRP A 41 -14.60 -7.02 -9.34
CA TRP A 41 -14.59 -7.96 -10.47
C TRP A 41 -13.30 -8.79 -10.39
N PRO A 42 -13.30 -9.92 -9.67
CA PRO A 42 -12.10 -10.74 -9.50
C PRO A 42 -11.49 -11.14 -10.85
N VAL A 43 -10.21 -10.95 -11.01
CA VAL A 43 -9.46 -11.28 -12.22
C VAL A 43 -8.37 -12.28 -11.86
N ALA A 44 -8.38 -13.43 -12.50
CA ALA A 44 -7.40 -14.50 -12.26
C ALA A 44 -6.07 -14.16 -12.96
N VAL A 45 -5.21 -13.39 -12.28
CA VAL A 45 -3.92 -12.91 -12.82
C VAL A 45 -2.71 -13.64 -12.25
N SER A 46 -2.87 -14.44 -11.19
CA SER A 46 -1.75 -15.12 -10.52
C SER A 46 -0.99 -16.10 -11.43
N LYS A 47 -1.64 -16.63 -12.46
CA LYS A 47 -1.08 -17.54 -13.47
C LYS A 47 -0.77 -16.86 -14.81
N ASP A 48 -1.02 -15.57 -14.93
CA ASP A 48 -0.73 -14.79 -16.14
C ASP A 48 0.73 -14.28 -16.06
N GLU A 49 1.64 -15.00 -16.74
CA GLU A 49 3.07 -14.68 -16.74
C GLU A 49 3.36 -13.32 -17.40
N ASP A 50 2.59 -12.93 -18.42
CA ASP A 50 2.78 -11.65 -19.09
C ASP A 50 2.35 -10.48 -18.17
N TRP A 51 1.23 -10.62 -17.47
CA TRP A 51 0.82 -9.66 -16.46
C TRP A 51 1.85 -9.57 -15.32
N ARG A 52 2.34 -10.70 -14.81
CA ARG A 52 3.33 -10.75 -13.73
C ARG A 52 4.61 -10.03 -14.12
N ARG A 53 5.10 -10.28 -15.34
CA ARG A 53 6.30 -9.61 -15.87
C ARG A 53 6.09 -8.09 -15.96
N ARG A 54 4.99 -7.62 -16.55
CA ARG A 54 4.68 -6.18 -16.62
C ARG A 54 4.53 -5.54 -15.25
N CYS A 55 3.95 -6.27 -14.29
CA CYS A 55 3.81 -5.80 -12.91
C CYS A 55 5.17 -5.66 -12.23
N ALA A 56 6.09 -6.61 -12.43
CA ALA A 56 7.45 -6.56 -11.90
C ALA A 56 8.26 -5.39 -12.52
N GLU A 57 8.23 -5.23 -13.84
CA GLU A 57 8.86 -4.11 -14.54
C GLU A 57 8.35 -2.75 -14.02
N ALA A 58 7.04 -2.63 -13.81
CA ALA A 58 6.45 -1.42 -13.23
C ALA A 58 6.92 -1.20 -11.78
N ALA A 59 7.02 -2.25 -10.97
CA ALA A 59 7.48 -2.17 -9.60
C ALA A 59 8.94 -1.70 -9.51
N GLU A 60 9.83 -2.19 -10.39
CA GLU A 60 11.22 -1.72 -10.49
C GLU A 60 11.30 -0.20 -10.74
N VAL A 61 10.52 0.29 -11.70
CA VAL A 61 10.46 1.72 -12.03
C VAL A 61 9.90 2.54 -10.86
N LEU A 62 8.87 2.04 -10.18
CA LEU A 62 8.22 2.74 -9.08
C LEU A 62 9.12 2.80 -7.84
N LEU A 63 9.75 1.69 -7.46
CA LEU A 63 10.63 1.62 -6.28
C LEU A 63 11.87 2.52 -6.40
N ALA A 64 12.27 2.87 -7.61
CA ALA A 64 13.38 3.78 -7.89
C ALA A 64 13.02 5.27 -7.73
N ARG A 65 11.73 5.61 -7.52
CA ARG A 65 11.27 7.00 -7.41
C ARG A 65 11.30 7.48 -5.96
N ASP A 66 11.77 8.69 -5.73
CA ASP A 66 11.72 9.34 -4.41
C ASP A 66 10.28 9.66 -3.95
N THR A 67 9.37 9.86 -4.93
CA THR A 67 7.95 10.15 -4.68
C THR A 67 7.07 8.90 -4.50
N TYR A 68 7.69 7.73 -4.37
CA TYR A 68 6.99 6.46 -4.18
C TYR A 68 7.64 5.63 -3.07
N ALA A 69 6.84 4.96 -2.29
CA ALA A 69 7.29 3.94 -1.35
C ALA A 69 6.33 2.74 -1.36
N CYS A 70 6.90 1.57 -1.21
CA CYS A 70 6.16 0.36 -0.84
C CYS A 70 6.64 -0.08 0.54
N PHE A 71 5.71 -0.35 1.45
CA PHE A 71 5.98 -0.90 2.77
C PHE A 71 5.52 -2.34 2.83
N VAL A 72 6.30 -3.19 3.50
CA VAL A 72 6.08 -4.64 3.55
C VAL A 72 6.23 -5.17 4.97
N VAL A 73 5.60 -6.32 5.21
CA VAL A 73 5.74 -7.11 6.44
C VAL A 73 6.19 -8.51 6.05
N ASP A 74 7.31 -8.96 6.61
CA ASP A 74 7.85 -10.30 6.39
C ASP A 74 7.08 -11.36 7.18
N VAL A 75 7.04 -12.60 6.66
CA VAL A 75 6.60 -13.77 7.42
C VAL A 75 7.52 -13.99 8.62
N ASP A 76 8.82 -13.96 8.37
CA ASP A 76 9.86 -14.01 9.39
C ASP A 76 10.67 -12.71 9.34
N PRO A 77 10.59 -11.86 10.38
CA PRO A 77 11.35 -10.62 10.42
C PRO A 77 12.88 -10.80 10.37
N LEU A 78 13.38 -12.01 10.57
CA LEU A 78 14.80 -12.35 10.51
C LEU A 78 15.26 -12.86 9.13
N ALA A 79 14.33 -13.13 8.22
CA ALA A 79 14.64 -13.66 6.89
C ALA A 79 15.38 -12.65 5.99
N GLY A 80 15.29 -11.35 6.28
CA GLY A 80 15.92 -10.30 5.49
C GLY A 80 15.18 -10.00 4.18
N GLU A 81 15.84 -9.26 3.29
CA GLU A 81 15.28 -8.85 1.99
C GLU A 81 15.03 -10.05 1.06
N GLY A 82 13.91 -10.00 0.33
CA GLY A 82 13.52 -11.06 -0.61
C GLY A 82 12.94 -12.32 0.03
N GLY A 83 12.65 -12.27 1.35
CA GLY A 83 11.88 -13.31 2.04
C GLY A 83 10.39 -13.28 1.68
N SER A 84 9.63 -14.28 2.17
CA SER A 84 8.18 -14.31 2.01
C SER A 84 7.50 -13.18 2.77
N LEU A 85 6.57 -12.49 2.13
CA LEU A 85 5.81 -11.38 2.70
C LEU A 85 4.41 -11.81 3.13
N VAL A 86 3.90 -11.26 4.22
CA VAL A 86 2.51 -11.43 4.64
C VAL A 86 1.63 -10.22 4.30
N GLY A 87 2.21 -9.10 3.92
CA GLY A 87 1.45 -7.92 3.52
C GLY A 87 2.30 -6.83 2.89
N CYS A 88 1.66 -6.00 2.11
CA CYS A 88 2.26 -4.82 1.48
C CYS A 88 1.26 -3.68 1.37
N VAL A 89 1.78 -2.46 1.19
CA VAL A 89 1.04 -1.26 0.80
C VAL A 89 1.94 -0.35 -0.02
N SER A 90 1.40 0.26 -1.06
CA SER A 90 2.07 1.26 -1.88
C SER A 90 1.52 2.65 -1.60
N VAL A 91 2.38 3.66 -1.65
CA VAL A 91 2.01 5.06 -1.52
C VAL A 91 2.84 5.91 -2.48
N ALA A 92 2.18 6.78 -3.23
CA ALA A 92 2.81 7.73 -4.14
C ALA A 92 2.45 9.16 -3.71
N VAL A 93 3.40 10.10 -3.87
CA VAL A 93 3.17 11.53 -3.66
C VAL A 93 3.18 12.24 -5.00
N GLU A 94 2.15 13.01 -5.25
CA GLU A 94 1.95 13.76 -6.48
C GLU A 94 1.96 15.26 -6.23
N GLN A 95 2.59 16.00 -7.15
CA GLN A 95 2.62 17.45 -7.12
C GLN A 95 1.51 18.01 -8.02
N HIS A 96 0.67 18.82 -7.44
CA HIS A 96 -0.36 19.61 -8.12
C HIS A 96 -0.01 21.10 -8.02
N LEU A 97 -0.67 21.94 -8.80
CA LEU A 97 -0.61 23.38 -8.56
C LEU A 97 -1.18 23.71 -7.17
N PRO A 98 -0.45 24.47 -6.33
CA PRO A 98 -0.88 24.74 -4.97
C PRO A 98 -2.18 25.57 -4.95
N GLY A 99 -3.10 25.17 -4.09
CA GLY A 99 -4.25 26.00 -3.73
C GLY A 99 -3.87 27.08 -2.72
N PRO A 100 -4.84 27.89 -2.26
CA PRO A 100 -4.58 28.95 -1.28
C PRO A 100 -4.10 28.43 0.08
N ARG A 101 -4.28 27.13 0.34
CA ARG A 101 -3.83 26.48 1.57
C ARG A 101 -3.06 25.22 1.21
N GLY A 102 -1.74 25.21 1.47
CA GLY A 102 -0.89 24.05 1.27
C GLY A 102 0.02 24.12 0.04
N ARG A 103 0.91 23.14 -0.10
CA ARG A 103 1.96 23.09 -1.12
C ARG A 103 1.54 22.41 -2.43
N GLY A 104 0.31 21.92 -2.52
CA GLY A 104 -0.15 21.15 -3.67
C GLY A 104 0.38 19.72 -3.71
N LEU A 105 0.88 19.18 -2.59
CA LEU A 105 1.29 17.79 -2.49
C LEU A 105 0.15 16.95 -1.92
N SER A 106 -0.25 15.90 -2.62
CA SER A 106 -1.17 14.86 -2.16
C SER A 106 -0.53 13.48 -2.28
N ALA A 107 -0.96 12.58 -1.43
CA ALA A 107 -0.55 11.18 -1.50
C ALA A 107 -1.71 10.30 -1.98
N TYR A 108 -1.39 9.26 -2.73
CA TYR A 108 -2.34 8.23 -3.12
C TYR A 108 -1.85 6.87 -2.63
N LEU A 109 -2.71 6.19 -1.86
CA LEU A 109 -2.42 4.86 -1.32
C LEU A 109 -3.08 3.81 -2.19
N SER A 110 -2.31 2.80 -2.57
CA SER A 110 -2.75 1.69 -3.41
C SER A 110 -2.20 0.34 -2.93
N ASP A 111 -2.68 -0.72 -3.54
CA ASP A 111 -2.12 -2.06 -3.45
C ASP A 111 -1.96 -2.61 -2.02
N MET A 112 -2.82 -2.17 -1.08
CA MET A 112 -2.80 -2.71 0.27
C MET A 112 -3.38 -4.13 0.28
N SER A 113 -2.53 -5.09 0.60
CA SER A 113 -2.86 -6.51 0.63
C SER A 113 -2.28 -7.19 1.86
N THR A 114 -3.03 -8.15 2.41
CA THR A 114 -2.57 -9.03 3.49
C THR A 114 -2.97 -10.45 3.17
N ASP A 115 -2.03 -11.37 3.28
CA ASP A 115 -2.25 -12.80 3.09
C ASP A 115 -3.40 -13.30 3.96
N VAL A 116 -4.28 -14.12 3.39
CA VAL A 116 -5.51 -14.57 4.02
C VAL A 116 -5.29 -15.15 5.43
N PRO A 117 -4.31 -16.05 5.66
CA PRO A 117 -4.06 -16.62 6.98
C PRO A 117 -3.56 -15.61 8.04
N HIS A 118 -3.14 -14.42 7.60
CA HIS A 118 -2.56 -13.39 8.45
C HIS A 118 -3.48 -12.18 8.67
N ARG A 119 -4.68 -12.20 8.07
CA ARG A 119 -5.70 -11.14 8.27
C ARG A 119 -6.18 -11.08 9.71
N GLY A 120 -6.67 -9.91 10.13
CA GLY A 120 -7.18 -9.71 11.49
C GLY A 120 -6.11 -9.57 12.58
N ARG A 121 -4.82 -9.56 12.22
CA ARG A 121 -3.67 -9.46 13.15
C ARG A 121 -3.03 -8.07 13.22
N GLY A 122 -3.71 -7.03 12.73
CA GLY A 122 -3.22 -5.65 12.77
C GLY A 122 -2.24 -5.26 11.66
N ILE A 123 -1.87 -6.18 10.75
CA ILE A 123 -0.90 -5.94 9.67
C ILE A 123 -1.33 -4.77 8.78
N GLY A 124 -2.58 -4.75 8.32
CA GLY A 124 -3.09 -3.66 7.50
C GLY A 124 -3.06 -2.31 8.20
N THR A 125 -3.33 -2.26 9.51
CA THR A 125 -3.23 -1.03 10.31
C THR A 125 -1.78 -0.57 10.40
N ALA A 126 -0.84 -1.46 10.71
CA ALA A 126 0.58 -1.12 10.80
C ALA A 126 1.14 -0.61 9.45
N LEU A 127 0.78 -1.26 8.35
CA LEU A 127 1.15 -0.82 6.99
C LEU A 127 0.59 0.58 6.69
N LEU A 128 -0.69 0.82 7.00
CA LEU A 128 -1.35 2.11 6.79
C LEU A 128 -0.68 3.22 7.60
N ASP A 129 -0.36 2.98 8.87
CA ASP A 129 0.30 3.95 9.75
C ASP A 129 1.67 4.35 9.19
N HIS A 130 2.46 3.40 8.68
CA HIS A 130 3.75 3.67 8.04
C HIS A 130 3.61 4.46 6.74
N ALA A 131 2.65 4.11 5.88
CA ALA A 131 2.38 4.83 4.64
C ALA A 131 1.95 6.28 4.91
N MET A 132 1.08 6.50 5.90
CA MET A 132 0.65 7.85 6.31
C MET A 132 1.79 8.67 6.91
N ALA A 133 2.65 8.05 7.72
CA ALA A 133 3.81 8.72 8.31
C ALA A 133 4.77 9.19 7.19
N TRP A 134 5.13 8.30 6.28
CA TRP A 134 5.97 8.63 5.15
C TRP A 134 5.36 9.73 4.26
N ALA A 135 4.07 9.65 3.93
CA ALA A 135 3.41 10.67 3.12
C ALA A 135 3.49 12.07 3.79
N ARG A 136 3.35 12.15 5.12
CA ARG A 136 3.54 13.40 5.88
C ARG A 136 4.97 13.90 5.82
N GLU A 137 5.96 13.01 5.94
CA GLU A 137 7.39 13.34 5.82
C GLU A 137 7.72 13.88 4.43
N GLN A 138 7.05 13.39 3.39
CA GLN A 138 7.14 13.93 2.02
C GLN A 138 6.41 15.27 1.86
N GLY A 139 5.70 15.75 2.86
CA GLY A 139 4.98 17.03 2.84
C GLY A 139 3.58 16.95 2.21
N ALA A 140 3.03 15.76 2.01
CA ALA A 140 1.65 15.61 1.54
C ALA A 140 0.67 16.13 2.59
N GLY A 141 -0.21 17.04 2.17
CA GLY A 141 -1.26 17.61 3.01
C GLY A 141 -2.55 16.78 3.04
N ARG A 142 -2.66 15.80 2.14
CA ARG A 142 -3.82 14.90 1.99
C ARG A 142 -3.34 13.53 1.53
N ILE A 143 -4.06 12.49 1.93
CA ILE A 143 -3.89 11.14 1.42
C ILE A 143 -5.24 10.59 1.00
N GLU A 144 -5.28 9.96 -0.16
CA GLU A 144 -6.48 9.43 -0.80
C GLU A 144 -6.29 7.95 -1.16
N LEU A 145 -7.39 7.22 -1.26
CA LEU A 145 -7.40 5.82 -1.68
C LEU A 145 -8.79 5.42 -2.21
N HIS A 146 -8.84 4.29 -2.91
CA HIS A 146 -10.08 3.57 -3.19
C HIS A 146 -10.12 2.29 -2.33
N SER A 147 -11.12 2.19 -1.46
CA SER A 147 -11.27 1.02 -0.60
C SER A 147 -12.12 -0.06 -1.25
N THR A 148 -11.73 -1.32 -1.03
CA THR A 148 -12.66 -2.45 -1.18
C THR A 148 -13.60 -2.49 0.03
N GLU A 149 -14.76 -3.15 -0.10
CA GLU A 149 -15.68 -3.31 1.02
C GLU A 149 -15.02 -4.00 2.22
N SER A 150 -14.18 -5.01 1.97
CA SER A 150 -13.44 -5.72 3.03
C SER A 150 -12.37 -4.88 3.73
N GLY A 151 -11.78 -3.91 3.03
CA GLY A 151 -10.75 -3.01 3.57
C GLY A 151 -11.30 -1.78 4.28
N ARG A 152 -12.54 -1.40 4.01
CA ARG A 152 -13.17 -0.14 4.43
C ARG A 152 -12.98 0.16 5.92
N ARG A 153 -13.23 -0.82 6.78
CA ARG A 153 -13.14 -0.65 8.24
C ARG A 153 -11.74 -0.27 8.75
N VAL A 154 -10.68 -0.67 8.04
CA VAL A 154 -9.30 -0.32 8.41
C VAL A 154 -9.11 1.18 8.21
N TYR A 155 -9.56 1.70 7.09
CA TYR A 155 -9.44 3.11 6.73
C TYR A 155 -10.33 4.01 7.58
N GLU A 156 -11.59 3.65 7.81
CA GLU A 156 -12.50 4.40 8.67
C GLU A 156 -11.97 4.56 10.10
N ARG A 157 -11.37 3.49 10.67
CA ARG A 157 -10.72 3.56 11.99
C ARG A 157 -9.49 4.47 12.02
N ALA A 158 -8.84 4.66 10.90
CA ALA A 158 -7.71 5.57 10.73
C ALA A 158 -8.15 7.01 10.40
N GLY A 159 -9.46 7.30 10.39
CA GLY A 159 -10.00 8.63 10.15
C GLY A 159 -10.21 8.97 8.68
N PHE A 160 -10.20 7.97 7.79
CA PHE A 160 -10.61 8.20 6.40
C PHE A 160 -12.14 8.30 6.32
N GLU A 161 -12.60 9.30 5.60
CA GLU A 161 -14.01 9.53 5.34
C GLU A 161 -14.27 9.47 3.84
N ALA A 162 -15.50 9.09 3.46
CA ALA A 162 -15.92 9.23 2.08
C ALA A 162 -15.90 10.71 1.68
N ASP A 163 -15.41 11.02 0.50
CA ASP A 163 -15.32 12.40 0.03
C ASP A 163 -16.66 13.11 0.08
N GLY A 164 -16.68 14.28 0.73
CA GLY A 164 -17.85 15.13 0.93
C GLY A 164 -18.52 15.55 -0.38
N PRO A 165 -18.36 16.81 -0.85
CA PRO A 165 -19.01 17.28 -2.08
C PRO A 165 -18.39 16.80 -3.38
N PHE A 166 -17.16 16.23 -3.32
CA PHE A 166 -16.45 15.73 -4.49
C PHE A 166 -16.83 14.28 -4.79
N ARG A 167 -16.99 13.96 -6.07
CA ARG A 167 -17.24 12.59 -6.54
C ARG A 167 -16.08 12.12 -7.37
N HIS A 168 -15.64 10.90 -7.12
CA HIS A 168 -14.68 10.24 -8.01
C HIS A 168 -15.37 9.94 -9.36
N LEU A 169 -14.75 10.37 -10.46
CA LEU A 169 -15.19 10.06 -11.81
C LEU A 169 -14.02 9.38 -12.54
N GLY A 170 -14.28 8.21 -13.08
CA GLY A 170 -13.30 7.43 -13.84
C GLY A 170 -13.83 7.09 -15.23
N ARG A 171 -12.93 7.04 -16.22
CA ARG A 171 -13.20 6.54 -17.56
C ARG A 171 -12.02 5.70 -18.03
N GLN A 172 -12.31 4.52 -18.55
CA GLN A 172 -11.29 3.72 -19.23
C GLN A 172 -10.96 4.35 -20.59
N LEU A 173 -9.67 4.47 -20.91
CA LEU A 173 -9.17 5.12 -22.13
C LEU A 173 -8.78 4.12 -23.21
N VAL A 174 -8.66 2.82 -22.88
CA VAL A 174 -8.31 1.71 -23.78
C VAL A 174 -9.22 0.52 -23.50
#